data_c58b510a0714bf51c1dd7d12ea1a86d2
#
_entry.id   c58b510a0714bf51c1dd7d12ea1a86d2
#
_cell.length_a   1.000
_cell.length_b   1.000
_cell.length_c   1.000
_cell.angle_alpha   90.00
_cell.angle_beta   90.00
_cell.angle_gamma   90.00
#
_symmetry.space_group_name_H-M   'P 1'
#
loop_
_entity.id
_entity.type
_entity.pdbx_description
1 polymer ?
#
loop_
_entity_poly.entity_id
_entity_poly.type
_entity_poly.pdbx_seq_one_letter_code
_entity_poly.pdbx_strand_id
1 'polypeptide(L)'
;ALACGGVGLTGERILSPAAIELMRENHLTPAQMTDFNWPQMVGYGYGLGVRTLVSRAAGGALSPAGEFGWGGAAGAYTLIDPEHQLSVYFAEHMLNSCEPYVHPRLRNLLYAAL
;
A
#
# COMPACT_ATOMS: atom_id res chain seq x y z
N ALA A 1 0.74 -13.96 -3.59
CA ALA A 1 2.19 -14.06 -3.76
C ALA A 1 2.92 -12.94 -3.01
N LEU A 2 2.63 -11.64 -3.28
CA LEU A 2 3.38 -10.51 -2.71
C LEU A 2 3.36 -10.48 -1.17
N ALA A 3 2.21 -10.72 -0.56
CA ALA A 3 2.07 -10.79 0.91
C ALA A 3 2.74 -12.04 1.53
N CYS A 4 3.01 -13.07 0.72
CA CYS A 4 3.60 -14.34 1.15
C CYS A 4 5.05 -14.50 0.66
N GLY A 5 5.82 -13.43 0.66
CA GLY A 5 7.25 -13.46 0.31
C GLY A 5 7.56 -13.90 -1.13
N GLY A 6 6.63 -13.70 -2.05
CA GLY A 6 6.80 -13.99 -3.48
C GLY A 6 6.45 -15.42 -3.90
N VAL A 7 5.83 -16.20 -3.01
CA VAL A 7 5.38 -17.56 -3.31
C VAL A 7 3.92 -17.54 -3.73
N GLY A 8 3.58 -18.21 -4.83
CA GLY A 8 2.23 -18.38 -5.32
C GLY A 8 1.43 -19.42 -4.52
N LEU A 9 0.15 -19.58 -4.84
CA LEU A 9 -0.76 -20.50 -4.14
C LEU A 9 -0.36 -21.96 -4.28
N THR A 10 0.27 -22.32 -5.40
CA THR A 10 0.70 -23.70 -5.70
C THR A 10 2.14 -23.96 -5.26
N GLY A 11 2.77 -23.00 -4.56
CA GLY A 11 4.12 -23.14 -4.00
C GLY A 11 5.25 -22.67 -4.92
N GLU A 12 4.97 -22.28 -6.15
CA GLU A 12 5.96 -21.72 -7.06
C GLU A 12 6.44 -20.34 -6.61
N ARG A 13 7.72 -20.05 -6.79
CA ARG A 13 8.29 -18.73 -6.52
C ARG A 13 8.11 -17.83 -7.76
N ILE A 14 7.35 -16.74 -7.59
CA ILE A 14 7.11 -15.72 -8.61
C ILE A 14 8.14 -14.60 -8.51
N LEU A 15 8.45 -14.15 -7.29
CA LEU A 15 9.44 -13.13 -6.99
C LEU A 15 10.31 -13.56 -5.81
N SER A 16 11.55 -13.09 -5.78
CA SER A 16 12.38 -13.25 -4.59
C SER A 16 11.93 -12.30 -3.46
N PRO A 17 12.15 -12.63 -2.18
CA PRO A 17 11.93 -11.69 -1.10
C PRO A 17 12.66 -10.36 -1.29
N ALA A 18 13.92 -10.41 -1.76
CA ALA A 18 14.71 -9.21 -2.04
C ALA A 18 14.07 -8.31 -3.13
N ALA A 19 13.44 -8.90 -4.15
CA ALA A 19 12.73 -8.13 -5.18
C ALA A 19 11.49 -7.43 -4.59
N ILE A 20 10.78 -8.06 -3.66
CA ILE A 20 9.63 -7.45 -2.98
C ILE A 20 10.10 -6.32 -2.05
N GLU A 21 11.17 -6.51 -1.31
CA GLU A 21 11.75 -5.45 -0.48
C GLU A 21 12.15 -4.24 -1.32
N LEU A 22 12.88 -4.46 -2.42
CA LEU A 22 13.24 -3.38 -3.34
C LEU A 22 12.00 -2.69 -3.94
N MET A 23 10.96 -3.45 -4.30
CA MET A 23 9.72 -2.91 -4.85
C MET A 23 9.04 -1.95 -3.88
N ARG A 24 9.00 -2.29 -2.59
CA ARG A 24 8.32 -1.51 -1.55
C ARG A 24 9.20 -0.51 -0.81
N GLU A 25 10.47 -0.38 -1.16
CA GLU A 25 11.35 0.66 -0.63
C GLU A 25 10.94 2.02 -1.19
N ASN A 26 11.00 3.06 -0.36
CA ASN A 26 10.75 4.43 -0.84
C ASN A 26 11.95 4.92 -1.65
N HIS A 27 11.74 5.16 -2.93
CA HIS A 27 12.77 5.65 -3.87
C HIS A 27 12.70 7.17 -4.10
N LEU A 28 11.76 7.87 -3.46
CA LEU A 28 11.65 9.31 -3.61
C LEU A 28 12.70 10.04 -2.78
N THR A 29 13.32 11.04 -3.39
CA THR A 29 14.14 12.02 -2.68
C THR A 29 13.27 12.92 -1.79
N PRO A 30 13.84 13.62 -0.79
CA PRO A 30 13.07 14.57 0.03
C PRO A 30 12.32 15.63 -0.79
N ALA A 31 12.90 16.11 -1.88
CA ALA A 31 12.24 17.06 -2.77
C ALA A 31 11.01 16.44 -3.46
N GLN A 32 11.14 15.24 -4.00
CA GLN A 32 10.02 14.50 -4.62
C GLN A 32 8.93 14.12 -3.61
N MET A 33 9.29 13.83 -2.36
CA MET A 33 8.32 13.60 -1.29
C MET A 33 7.42 14.81 -1.03
N THR A 34 7.93 16.02 -1.24
CA THR A 34 7.14 17.25 -1.11
C THR A 34 6.04 17.33 -2.18
N ASP A 35 6.29 16.81 -3.37
CA ASP A 35 5.33 16.78 -4.48
C ASP A 35 4.38 15.58 -4.39
N PHE A 36 4.79 14.51 -3.70
CA PHE A 36 3.98 13.31 -3.47
C PHE A 36 3.09 13.48 -2.24
N ASN A 37 2.17 14.45 -2.30
CA ASN A 37 1.43 14.96 -1.14
C ASN A 37 -0.10 14.96 -1.29
N TRP A 38 -0.66 14.12 -2.17
CA TRP A 38 -2.12 13.97 -2.21
C TRP A 38 -2.67 13.55 -0.85
N PRO A 39 -3.86 14.00 -0.45
CA PRO A 39 -4.39 13.72 0.89
C PRO A 39 -4.40 12.23 1.27
N GLN A 40 -4.68 11.33 0.31
CA GLN A 40 -4.65 9.89 0.53
C GLN A 40 -3.24 9.29 0.60
N MET A 41 -2.22 10.07 0.24
CA MET A 41 -0.81 9.65 0.24
C MET A 41 0.00 10.18 1.42
N VAL A 42 -0.64 10.88 2.35
CA VAL A 42 0.05 11.36 3.56
C VAL A 42 0.60 10.18 4.34
N GLY A 43 1.89 10.22 4.66
CA GLY A 43 2.62 9.14 5.34
C GLY A 43 3.19 8.08 4.39
N TYR A 44 2.92 8.19 3.09
CA TYR A 44 3.44 7.26 2.07
C TYR A 44 4.62 7.86 1.32
N GLY A 45 5.51 6.98 0.86
CA GLY A 45 6.46 7.19 -0.20
C GLY A 45 6.08 6.37 -1.43
N TYR A 46 6.98 6.27 -2.41
CA TYR A 46 6.74 5.56 -3.66
C TYR A 46 7.91 4.64 -4.00
N GLY A 47 7.59 3.38 -4.21
CA GLY A 47 8.51 2.33 -4.62
C GLY A 47 8.48 2.09 -6.13
N LEU A 48 8.66 0.85 -6.55
CA LEU A 48 8.60 0.48 -7.96
C LEU A 48 7.15 0.17 -8.37
N GLY A 49 6.40 1.23 -8.73
CA GLY A 49 5.01 1.13 -9.15
C GLY A 49 4.00 0.99 -8.02
N VAL A 50 4.40 1.18 -6.78
CA VAL A 50 3.54 1.07 -5.59
C VAL A 50 3.80 2.24 -4.62
N ARG A 51 2.75 2.70 -3.93
CA ARG A 51 2.95 3.50 -2.73
C ARG A 51 3.42 2.59 -1.61
N THR A 52 4.18 3.11 -0.67
CA THR A 52 4.66 2.39 0.51
C THR A 52 4.49 3.25 1.75
N LEU A 53 3.94 2.69 2.83
CA LEU A 53 3.77 3.42 4.09
C LEU A 53 5.12 3.59 4.78
N VAL A 54 5.59 4.83 4.87
CA VAL A 54 6.87 5.19 5.50
C VAL A 54 6.69 5.80 6.89
N SER A 55 5.54 6.43 7.15
CA SER A 55 5.24 7.04 8.45
C SER A 55 3.80 6.75 8.87
N ARG A 56 3.64 5.85 9.83
CA ARG A 56 2.35 5.52 10.44
C ARG A 56 1.72 6.75 11.10
N ALA A 57 2.52 7.53 11.81
CA ALA A 57 2.06 8.71 12.53
C ALA A 57 1.53 9.78 11.57
N ALA A 58 2.26 10.08 10.51
CA ALA A 58 1.81 11.04 9.51
C ALA A 58 0.56 10.56 8.75
N GLY A 59 0.51 9.28 8.38
CA GLY A 59 -0.61 8.68 7.67
C GLY A 59 -1.83 8.34 8.53
N GLY A 60 -1.75 8.51 9.85
CA GLY A 60 -2.80 8.06 10.78
C GLY A 60 -3.12 6.57 10.61
N ALA A 61 -2.09 5.75 10.37
CA ALA A 61 -2.24 4.36 9.93
C ALA A 61 -2.15 3.37 11.09
N LEU A 62 -3.09 2.43 11.16
CA LEU A 62 -2.99 1.25 12.00
C LEU A 62 -2.14 0.15 11.35
N SER A 63 -2.04 0.14 10.02
CA SER A 63 -1.16 -0.78 9.28
C SER A 63 0.32 -0.58 9.65
N PRO A 64 1.17 -1.62 9.50
CA PRO A 64 2.61 -1.50 9.74
C PRO A 64 3.30 -0.62 8.68
N ALA A 65 4.43 -0.03 9.04
CA ALA A 65 5.32 0.60 8.06
C ALA A 65 5.78 -0.48 7.07
N GLY A 66 5.88 -0.10 5.78
CA GLY A 66 6.18 -1.06 4.71
C GLY A 66 4.95 -1.77 4.13
N GLU A 67 3.74 -1.50 4.61
CA GLU A 67 2.52 -1.81 3.86
C GLU A 67 2.58 -1.07 2.53
N PHE A 68 2.21 -1.75 1.44
CA PHE A 68 2.32 -1.19 0.10
C PHE A 68 1.13 -1.58 -0.78
N GLY A 69 1.02 -0.96 -1.94
CA GLY A 69 -0.06 -1.21 -2.90
C GLY A 69 -0.29 -0.01 -3.79
N TRP A 70 -1.47 0.08 -4.40
CA TRP A 70 -1.85 1.23 -5.23
C TRP A 70 -3.37 1.42 -5.25
N GLY A 71 -3.80 2.55 -5.76
CA GLY A 71 -5.19 2.87 -6.04
C GLY A 71 -5.40 3.23 -7.50
N GLY A 72 -6.62 3.17 -7.96
CA GLY A 72 -7.03 3.60 -9.31
C GLY A 72 -7.87 4.87 -9.24
N ALA A 73 -7.85 5.68 -10.30
CA ALA A 73 -8.63 6.93 -10.40
C ALA A 73 -10.15 6.72 -10.31
N ALA A 74 -10.62 5.49 -10.45
CA ALA A 74 -12.02 5.10 -10.26
C ALA A 74 -12.28 4.48 -8.87
N GLY A 75 -11.39 4.68 -7.89
CA GLY A 75 -11.59 4.30 -6.50
C GLY A 75 -11.09 2.91 -6.10
N ALA A 76 -10.70 2.06 -7.04
CA ALA A 76 -10.13 0.77 -6.71
C ALA A 76 -8.89 0.92 -5.83
N TYR A 77 -8.71 0.02 -4.86
CA TYR A 77 -7.64 0.11 -3.88
C TYR A 77 -7.03 -1.26 -3.61
N THR A 78 -5.71 -1.34 -3.62
CA THR A 78 -4.98 -2.52 -3.17
C THR A 78 -4.09 -2.19 -1.99
N LEU A 79 -4.02 -3.13 -1.06
CA LEU A 79 -3.13 -3.10 0.09
C LEU A 79 -2.48 -4.46 0.24
N ILE A 80 -1.19 -4.48 0.44
CA ILE A 80 -0.38 -5.68 0.63
C ILE A 80 0.46 -5.47 1.87
N ASP A 81 0.32 -6.39 2.81
CA ASP A 81 1.04 -6.39 4.07
C ASP A 81 1.74 -7.74 4.27
N PRO A 82 3.06 -7.80 4.06
CA PRO A 82 3.82 -9.03 4.28
C PRO A 82 3.94 -9.42 5.76
N GLU A 83 3.82 -8.47 6.69
CA GLU A 83 3.94 -8.76 8.13
C GLU A 83 2.78 -9.62 8.63
N HIS A 84 1.55 -9.30 8.19
CA HIS A 84 0.34 -10.05 8.53
C HIS A 84 -0.07 -11.04 7.43
N GLN A 85 0.73 -11.19 6.37
CA GLN A 85 0.41 -11.99 5.18
C GLN A 85 -0.96 -11.63 4.57
N LEU A 86 -1.30 -10.35 4.62
CA LEU A 86 -2.59 -9.81 4.21
C LEU A 86 -2.53 -9.20 2.82
N SER A 87 -3.51 -9.52 2.00
CA SER A 87 -3.77 -8.83 0.74
C SER A 87 -5.21 -8.38 0.70
N VAL A 88 -5.44 -7.13 0.39
CA VAL A 88 -6.76 -6.53 0.26
C VAL A 88 -6.94 -5.98 -1.13
N TYR A 89 -8.08 -6.23 -1.73
CA TYR A 89 -8.55 -5.58 -2.93
C TYR A 89 -9.95 -5.03 -2.71
N PHE A 90 -10.09 -3.73 -2.78
CA PHE A 90 -11.38 -3.04 -2.74
C PHE A 90 -11.77 -2.68 -4.16
N ALA A 91 -12.83 -3.30 -4.64
CA ALA A 91 -13.35 -3.12 -6.00
C ALA A 91 -14.34 -1.95 -6.03
N GLU A 92 -13.93 -0.87 -6.63
CA GLU A 92 -14.77 0.28 -6.93
C GLU A 92 -14.46 0.78 -8.35
N HIS A 93 -15.46 1.29 -9.06
CA HIS A 93 -15.29 1.85 -10.40
C HIS A 93 -16.18 3.08 -10.59
N MET A 94 -16.00 4.06 -9.74
CA MET A 94 -16.75 5.31 -9.75
C MET A 94 -15.79 6.49 -9.80
N LEU A 95 -15.85 7.31 -10.83
CA LEU A 95 -15.11 8.56 -10.86
C LEU A 95 -15.60 9.47 -9.71
N ASN A 96 -14.68 10.22 -9.09
CA ASN A 96 -14.90 10.98 -7.87
C ASN A 96 -15.26 10.12 -6.66
N SER A 97 -14.57 9.00 -6.50
CA SER A 97 -14.74 7.97 -5.49
C SER A 97 -14.45 8.39 -4.04
N CYS A 98 -14.12 9.66 -3.78
CA CYS A 98 -13.73 10.15 -2.45
C CYS A 98 -12.57 9.38 -1.82
N GLU A 99 -11.57 8.98 -2.61
CA GLU A 99 -10.38 8.22 -2.18
C GLU A 99 -9.74 8.77 -0.90
N PRO A 100 -9.54 10.11 -0.73
CA PRO A 100 -8.93 10.64 0.50
C PRO A 100 -9.75 10.37 1.76
N TYR A 101 -11.04 10.11 1.59
CA TYR A 101 -11.94 9.77 2.69
C TYR A 101 -12.09 8.26 2.88
N VAL A 102 -12.27 7.52 1.79
CA VAL A 102 -12.60 6.08 1.83
C VAL A 102 -11.38 5.24 2.17
N HIS A 103 -10.27 5.41 1.44
CA HIS A 103 -9.11 4.51 1.55
C HIS A 103 -8.47 4.48 2.95
N PRO A 104 -8.19 5.63 3.62
CA PRO A 104 -7.62 5.60 4.97
C PRO A 104 -8.56 4.95 6.00
N ARG A 105 -9.87 5.14 5.87
CA ARG A 105 -10.86 4.53 6.77
C ARG A 105 -10.97 3.04 6.55
N LEU A 106 -11.08 2.62 5.29
CA LEU A 106 -11.08 1.20 4.94
C LEU A 106 -9.84 0.49 5.52
N ARG A 107 -8.65 1.04 5.28
CA ARG A 107 -7.42 0.52 5.84
C ARG A 107 -7.50 0.36 7.36
N ASN A 108 -7.85 1.43 8.06
CA ASN A 108 -7.88 1.41 9.53
C ASN A 108 -8.95 0.48 10.09
N LEU A 109 -10.13 0.37 9.44
CA LEU A 109 -11.17 -0.60 9.84
C LEU A 109 -10.68 -2.04 9.71
N LEU A 110 -9.96 -2.37 8.64
CA LEU A 110 -9.38 -3.70 8.45
C LEU A 110 -8.40 -4.04 9.58
N TYR A 111 -7.48 -3.14 9.90
CA TYR A 111 -6.49 -3.37 10.95
C TYR A 111 -7.06 -3.27 12.37
N ALA A 112 -8.19 -2.61 12.56
CA ALA A 112 -8.90 -2.62 13.84
C ALA A 112 -9.64 -3.96 14.10
N ALA A 113 -9.81 -4.77 13.05
CA ALA A 113 -10.51 -6.06 13.13
C ALA A 113 -9.53 -7.27 13.18
N LEU A 114 -8.23 -7.05 12.99
CA LEU A 114 -7.18 -8.06 13.14
C LEU A 114 -6.76 -8.22 14.59
#